data_42af312c5c84bf860725b14f0166a831
#
_entry.id   42af312c5c84bf860725b14f0166a831
#
_cell.length_a   1.000
_cell.length_b   1.000
_cell.length_c   1.000
_cell.angle_alpha   90.00
_cell.angle_beta   90.00
_cell.angle_gamma   90.00
#
_symmetry.space_group_name_H-M   'P 1'
#
loop_
_entity.id
_entity.type
_entity.pdbx_description
1 polymer ?
#
loop_
_entity_poly.entity_id
_entity_poly.type
_entity_poly.pdbx_seq_one_letter_code
_entity_poly.pdbx_strand_id
1 'polypeptide(L)'
;MENLELAIQQIKEAMPGLELHENEPLSRHCSFRIGGPARIIAVPSSASSLSKICHYLKLNHLAPYILGNGTNILFPDEGLSELFIISTEKLTKMFLLDTGDIYVEAGVSLAKLASFAQQNSLSGLEFASGIPGTVGGGLMMNAGAYGGEMKDVVQSVVLYYLPEQRLYELDNEQCRFGYRKSLFQEMGGCVLLSAVIRCAKGDGAEIAAKMRELNERRRDKQPLDLP
;
A
#
# COMPACT_ATOMS: atom_id res chain seq x y z
N MET A 1 -13.86 1.18 -23.23
CA MET A 1 -12.57 1.54 -23.87
C MET A 1 -12.47 3.03 -24.18
N GLU A 2 -13.45 3.65 -24.84
CA GLU A 2 -13.41 5.07 -25.22
C GLU A 2 -13.16 6.03 -24.04
N ASN A 3 -13.88 5.84 -22.93
CA ASN A 3 -13.70 6.64 -21.71
C ASN A 3 -12.30 6.49 -21.10
N LEU A 4 -11.69 5.30 -21.18
CA LEU A 4 -10.35 5.06 -20.66
C LEU A 4 -9.29 5.80 -21.48
N GLU A 5 -9.36 5.75 -22.80
CA GLU A 5 -8.43 6.47 -23.67
C GLU A 5 -8.57 7.99 -23.49
N LEU A 6 -9.80 8.49 -23.37
CA LEU A 6 -10.05 9.91 -23.10
C LEU A 6 -9.45 10.34 -21.74
N ALA A 7 -9.63 9.55 -20.68
CA ALA A 7 -9.05 9.84 -19.38
C ALA A 7 -7.52 9.83 -19.44
N ILE A 8 -6.91 8.86 -20.11
CA ILE A 8 -5.45 8.77 -20.30
C ILE A 8 -4.92 10.02 -21.01
N GLN A 9 -5.59 10.45 -22.10
CA GLN A 9 -5.19 11.66 -22.84
C GLN A 9 -5.25 12.90 -21.93
N GLN A 10 -6.37 13.12 -21.24
CA GLN A 10 -6.57 14.26 -20.34
C GLN A 10 -5.52 14.28 -19.21
N ILE A 11 -5.20 13.12 -18.64
CA ILE A 11 -4.17 13.01 -17.60
C ILE A 11 -2.79 13.35 -18.16
N LYS A 12 -2.42 12.85 -19.33
CA LYS A 12 -1.14 13.19 -20.00
C LYS A 12 -0.99 14.69 -20.25
N GLU A 13 -2.06 15.33 -20.74
CA GLU A 13 -2.07 16.78 -21.02
C GLU A 13 -1.98 17.61 -19.72
N ALA A 14 -2.74 17.23 -18.68
CA ALA A 14 -2.78 17.97 -17.42
C ALA A 14 -1.57 17.72 -16.50
N MET A 15 -0.86 16.61 -16.71
CA MET A 15 0.22 16.14 -15.83
C MET A 15 1.41 15.60 -16.67
N PRO A 16 2.09 16.44 -17.47
CA PRO A 16 3.13 15.98 -18.41
C PRO A 16 4.37 15.36 -17.73
N GLY A 17 4.54 15.58 -16.42
CA GLY A 17 5.61 14.96 -15.62
C GLY A 17 5.19 13.71 -14.85
N LEU A 18 3.95 13.21 -15.02
CA LEU A 18 3.50 11.99 -14.39
C LEU A 18 4.14 10.78 -15.07
N GLU A 19 4.70 9.88 -14.26
CA GLU A 19 5.19 8.59 -14.75
C GLU A 19 4.01 7.70 -15.12
N LEU A 20 4.00 7.25 -16.37
CA LEU A 20 2.99 6.38 -16.95
C LEU A 20 3.66 5.22 -17.70
N HIS A 21 3.20 4.01 -17.46
CA HIS A 21 3.62 2.82 -18.18
C HIS A 21 2.44 2.28 -18.99
N GLU A 22 2.57 2.24 -20.29
CA GLU A 22 1.55 1.72 -21.21
C GLU A 22 1.89 0.31 -21.67
N ASN A 23 0.87 -0.54 -21.77
CA ASN A 23 1.02 -1.94 -22.16
C ASN A 23 2.06 -2.70 -21.30
N GLU A 24 2.11 -2.35 -20.01
CA GLU A 24 3.11 -2.84 -19.08
C GLU A 24 2.76 -4.24 -18.56
N PRO A 25 3.67 -5.22 -18.66
CA PRO A 25 3.43 -6.58 -18.14
C PRO A 25 3.22 -6.59 -16.64
N LEU A 26 2.03 -7.01 -16.18
CA LEU A 26 1.68 -7.12 -14.76
C LEU A 26 2.52 -8.16 -14.02
N SER A 27 3.10 -9.11 -14.73
CA SER A 27 4.08 -10.06 -14.18
C SER A 27 5.31 -9.39 -13.54
N ARG A 28 5.63 -8.14 -13.88
CA ARG A 28 6.69 -7.35 -13.26
C ARG A 28 6.26 -6.66 -11.96
N HIS A 29 4.96 -6.61 -11.72
CA HIS A 29 4.33 -5.86 -10.63
C HIS A 29 3.66 -6.77 -9.59
N CYS A 30 3.91 -8.07 -9.61
CA CYS A 30 3.41 -9.01 -8.61
C CYS A 30 4.44 -10.08 -8.24
N SER A 31 4.30 -10.64 -7.03
CA SER A 31 5.22 -11.65 -6.50
C SER A 31 5.15 -12.98 -7.25
N PHE A 32 4.00 -13.33 -7.82
CA PHE A 32 3.83 -14.55 -8.62
C PHE A 32 4.51 -14.48 -9.99
N ARG A 33 4.90 -13.28 -10.45
CA ARG A 33 5.50 -13.05 -11.79
C ARG A 33 4.67 -13.59 -12.94
N ILE A 34 3.34 -13.58 -12.77
CA ILE A 34 2.34 -14.00 -13.74
C ILE A 34 1.41 -12.81 -13.99
N GLY A 35 0.99 -12.62 -15.24
CA GLY A 35 0.03 -11.59 -15.65
C GLY A 35 0.43 -10.93 -16.96
N GLY A 36 -0.56 -10.77 -17.83
CA GLY A 36 -0.47 -10.10 -19.11
C GLY A 36 -0.36 -8.58 -18.98
N PRO A 37 -0.48 -7.82 -20.08
CA PRO A 37 -0.28 -6.39 -20.08
C PRO A 37 -1.44 -5.63 -19.38
N ALA A 38 -1.09 -4.60 -18.62
CA ALA A 38 -2.02 -3.53 -18.23
C ALA A 38 -2.07 -2.48 -19.33
N ARG A 39 -3.26 -1.94 -19.64
CA ARG A 39 -3.39 -0.83 -20.60
C ARG A 39 -2.58 0.38 -20.14
N ILE A 40 -2.63 0.71 -18.86
CA ILE A 40 -1.97 1.85 -18.26
C ILE A 40 -1.70 1.63 -16.76
N ILE A 41 -0.51 1.98 -16.29
CA ILE A 41 -0.16 2.12 -14.88
C ILE A 41 0.37 3.54 -14.64
N ALA A 42 -0.27 4.28 -13.76
CA ALA A 42 0.17 5.59 -13.32
C ALA A 42 0.90 5.49 -11.97
N VAL A 43 2.01 6.21 -11.83
CA VAL A 43 2.85 6.19 -10.62
C VAL A 43 2.93 7.59 -10.00
N PRO A 44 1.89 8.02 -9.25
CA PRO A 44 1.90 9.32 -8.59
C PRO A 44 2.94 9.36 -7.46
N SER A 45 3.65 10.49 -7.36
CA SER A 45 4.66 10.73 -6.32
C SER A 45 4.14 11.49 -5.09
N SER A 46 2.85 11.81 -5.06
CA SER A 46 2.21 12.55 -3.96
C SER A 46 0.71 12.33 -3.91
N ALA A 47 0.09 12.57 -2.76
CA ALA A 47 -1.36 12.59 -2.60
C ALA A 47 -2.04 13.61 -3.55
N SER A 48 -1.40 14.75 -3.82
CA SER A 48 -1.92 15.75 -4.76
C SER A 48 -1.95 15.22 -6.19
N SER A 49 -0.88 14.56 -6.67
CA SER A 49 -0.87 13.96 -8.00
C SER A 49 -1.87 12.81 -8.12
N LEU A 50 -2.00 12.00 -7.07
CA LEU A 50 -3.00 10.93 -7.00
C LEU A 50 -4.43 11.48 -7.09
N SER A 51 -4.76 12.52 -6.29
CA SER A 51 -6.10 13.10 -6.31
C SER A 51 -6.47 13.71 -7.67
N LYS A 52 -5.50 14.31 -8.38
CA LYS A 52 -5.72 14.80 -9.75
C LYS A 52 -6.03 13.67 -10.73
N ILE A 53 -5.30 12.55 -10.67
CA ILE A 53 -5.60 11.36 -11.48
C ILE A 53 -7.04 10.89 -11.20
N CYS A 54 -7.38 10.73 -9.91
CA CYS A 54 -8.72 10.31 -9.50
C CYS A 54 -9.83 11.25 -9.98
N HIS A 55 -9.55 12.56 -10.02
CA HIS A 55 -10.48 13.56 -10.57
C HIS A 55 -10.79 13.28 -12.05
N TYR A 56 -9.78 13.11 -12.90
CA TYR A 56 -9.98 12.82 -14.32
C TYR A 56 -10.66 11.46 -14.55
N LEU A 57 -10.31 10.45 -13.75
CA LEU A 57 -10.99 9.15 -13.82
C LEU A 57 -12.48 9.28 -13.50
N LYS A 58 -12.83 10.04 -12.46
CA LYS A 58 -14.23 10.28 -12.09
C LYS A 58 -15.00 11.04 -13.18
N LEU A 59 -14.40 12.06 -13.81
CA LEU A 59 -15.01 12.78 -14.94
C LEU A 59 -15.37 11.84 -16.09
N ASN A 60 -14.61 10.77 -16.27
CA ASN A 60 -14.82 9.76 -17.31
C ASN A 60 -15.56 8.51 -16.79
N HIS A 61 -16.20 8.58 -15.62
CA HIS A 61 -16.95 7.48 -14.99
C HIS A 61 -16.10 6.22 -14.76
N LEU A 62 -14.80 6.38 -14.48
CA LEU A 62 -13.86 5.31 -14.21
C LEU A 62 -13.48 5.27 -12.74
N ALA A 63 -13.19 4.06 -12.25
CA ALA A 63 -12.56 3.82 -10.95
C ALA A 63 -11.16 3.23 -11.18
N PRO A 64 -10.13 3.68 -10.45
CA PRO A 64 -8.81 3.08 -10.54
C PRO A 64 -8.75 1.74 -9.85
N TYR A 65 -7.87 0.87 -10.33
CA TYR A 65 -7.37 -0.26 -9.59
C TYR A 65 -6.10 0.14 -8.83
N ILE A 66 -6.09 0.00 -7.51
CA ILE A 66 -4.95 0.43 -6.68
C ILE A 66 -3.99 -0.75 -6.48
N LEU A 67 -2.74 -0.54 -6.82
CA LEU A 67 -1.68 -1.54 -6.73
C LEU A 67 -0.58 -1.10 -5.75
N GLY A 68 -0.28 -1.96 -4.78
CA GLY A 68 0.93 -1.90 -3.97
C GLY A 68 2.02 -2.78 -4.60
N ASN A 69 2.72 -3.58 -3.78
CA ASN A 69 3.77 -4.50 -4.29
C ASN A 69 3.21 -5.78 -4.96
N GLY A 70 1.92 -5.90 -5.20
CA GLY A 70 1.33 -7.06 -5.87
C GLY A 70 1.57 -8.41 -5.18
N THR A 71 1.67 -8.43 -3.84
CA THR A 71 2.03 -9.63 -3.06
C THR A 71 0.84 -10.48 -2.64
N ASN A 72 -0.37 -10.00 -2.89
CA ASN A 72 -1.63 -10.69 -2.55
C ASN A 72 -2.59 -10.69 -3.74
N ILE A 73 -2.07 -10.82 -4.94
CA ILE A 73 -2.86 -10.77 -6.17
C ILE A 73 -2.27 -11.73 -7.21
N LEU A 74 -3.15 -12.33 -7.99
CA LEU A 74 -2.82 -13.07 -9.20
C LEU A 74 -3.51 -12.36 -10.38
N PHE A 75 -2.72 -11.94 -11.35
CA PHE A 75 -3.23 -11.29 -12.55
C PHE A 75 -3.53 -12.30 -13.64
N PRO A 76 -4.55 -12.05 -14.49
CA PRO A 76 -4.86 -12.90 -15.63
C PRO A 76 -3.79 -12.81 -16.73
N ASP A 77 -3.60 -13.90 -17.48
CA ASP A 77 -2.60 -13.98 -18.55
C ASP A 77 -2.94 -13.05 -19.74
N GLU A 78 -4.22 -12.80 -19.99
CA GLU A 78 -4.72 -11.83 -20.98
C GLU A 78 -4.48 -10.36 -20.56
N GLY A 79 -4.15 -10.12 -19.30
CA GLY A 79 -3.91 -8.78 -18.74
C GLY A 79 -5.17 -8.02 -18.34
N LEU A 80 -5.02 -6.71 -18.14
CA LEU A 80 -6.08 -5.78 -17.70
C LEU A 80 -6.17 -4.59 -18.67
N SER A 81 -6.87 -4.79 -19.80
CA SER A 81 -6.98 -3.79 -20.87
C SER A 81 -8.01 -2.68 -20.59
N GLU A 82 -8.92 -2.89 -19.64
CA GLU A 82 -10.05 -1.98 -19.38
C GLU A 82 -9.89 -1.18 -18.08
N LEU A 83 -8.83 -1.44 -17.30
CA LEU A 83 -8.61 -0.80 -16.02
C LEU A 83 -7.50 0.25 -16.09
N PHE A 84 -7.73 1.35 -15.36
CA PHE A 84 -6.68 2.31 -15.03
C PHE A 84 -6.05 1.90 -13.70
N ILE A 85 -4.76 1.57 -13.71
CA ILE A 85 -4.04 1.15 -12.51
C ILE A 85 -3.27 2.33 -11.94
N ILE A 86 -3.33 2.51 -10.62
CA ILE A 86 -2.49 3.45 -9.86
C ILE A 86 -1.57 2.65 -8.96
N SER A 87 -0.25 2.72 -9.20
CA SER A 87 0.76 2.18 -8.30
C SER A 87 1.06 3.18 -7.18
N THR A 88 1.13 2.70 -5.94
CA THR A 88 1.48 3.52 -4.77
C THR A 88 2.99 3.53 -4.47
N GLU A 89 3.82 2.91 -5.31
CA GLU A 89 5.24 2.65 -5.04
C GLU A 89 6.08 3.91 -4.74
N LYS A 90 5.70 5.09 -5.23
CA LYS A 90 6.38 6.37 -4.96
C LYS A 90 5.83 7.14 -3.77
N LEU A 91 4.78 6.66 -3.11
CA LEU A 91 4.31 7.21 -1.84
C LEU A 91 5.15 6.61 -0.71
N THR A 92 6.35 7.14 -0.48
CA THR A 92 7.38 6.49 0.36
C THR A 92 7.92 7.34 1.49
N LYS A 93 7.29 8.47 1.82
CA LYS A 93 7.69 9.29 2.97
C LYS A 93 7.46 8.54 4.27
N MET A 94 8.44 8.65 5.18
CA MET A 94 8.39 8.04 6.50
C MET A 94 9.30 8.84 7.44
N PHE A 95 8.78 9.25 8.60
CA PHE A 95 9.53 10.02 9.60
C PHE A 95 8.85 9.94 10.96
N LEU A 96 9.61 10.31 12.01
CA LEU A 96 9.07 10.45 13.36
C LEU A 96 8.33 11.79 13.50
N LEU A 97 7.16 11.72 14.13
CA LEU A 97 6.44 12.89 14.60
C LEU A 97 7.00 13.36 15.95
N ASP A 98 6.70 14.59 16.36
CA ASP A 98 7.10 15.15 17.68
C ASP A 98 6.51 14.33 18.85
N THR A 99 5.40 13.61 18.61
CA THR A 99 4.79 12.67 19.57
C THR A 99 5.62 11.40 19.78
N GLY A 100 6.58 11.10 18.90
CA GLY A 100 7.32 9.85 18.84
C GLY A 100 6.64 8.74 18.02
N ASP A 101 5.44 9.00 17.48
CA ASP A 101 4.76 8.11 16.55
C ASP A 101 5.41 8.20 15.15
N ILE A 102 5.18 7.19 14.30
CA ILE A 102 5.74 7.16 12.94
C ILE A 102 4.66 7.57 11.93
N TYR A 103 4.92 8.67 11.18
CA TYR A 103 4.19 8.91 9.94
C TYR A 103 4.76 8.05 8.84
N VAL A 104 3.89 7.40 8.06
CA VAL A 104 4.31 6.52 6.95
C VAL A 104 3.31 6.56 5.79
N GLU A 105 3.82 6.72 4.56
CA GLU A 105 3.00 6.66 3.34
C GLU A 105 2.75 5.20 2.89
N ALA A 106 1.65 5.02 2.15
CA ALA A 106 1.09 3.72 1.79
C ALA A 106 2.01 2.82 0.94
N GLY A 107 2.94 3.40 0.17
CA GLY A 107 3.88 2.67 -0.67
C GLY A 107 5.11 2.16 0.05
N VAL A 108 5.36 2.57 1.29
CA VAL A 108 6.48 2.03 2.10
C VAL A 108 6.26 0.55 2.36
N SER A 109 7.28 -0.28 2.16
CA SER A 109 7.17 -1.71 2.49
C SER A 109 7.09 -1.94 4.00
N LEU A 110 6.32 -2.96 4.42
CA LEU A 110 6.18 -3.32 5.83
C LEU A 110 7.54 -3.65 6.47
N ALA A 111 8.45 -4.30 5.73
CA ALA A 111 9.80 -4.58 6.18
C ALA A 111 10.62 -3.29 6.43
N LYS A 112 10.50 -2.28 5.56
CA LYS A 112 11.15 -0.96 5.76
C LYS A 112 10.59 -0.24 6.98
N LEU A 113 9.27 -0.28 7.17
CA LEU A 113 8.62 0.30 8.35
C LEU A 113 9.11 -0.37 9.65
N ALA A 114 9.18 -1.71 9.69
CA ALA A 114 9.68 -2.45 10.84
C ALA A 114 11.17 -2.14 11.13
N SER A 115 12.00 -2.05 10.08
CA SER A 115 13.41 -1.66 10.22
C SER A 115 13.57 -0.23 10.73
N PHE A 116 12.75 0.70 10.26
CA PHE A 116 12.76 2.08 10.73
C PHE A 116 12.37 2.18 12.22
N ALA A 117 11.35 1.45 12.64
CA ALA A 117 10.95 1.38 14.06
C ALA A 117 12.10 0.82 14.92
N GLN A 118 12.73 -0.28 14.50
CA GLN A 118 13.87 -0.87 15.21
C GLN A 118 15.04 0.11 15.36
N GLN A 119 15.41 0.84 14.30
CA GLN A 119 16.48 1.85 14.31
C GLN A 119 16.20 3.00 15.26
N ASN A 120 14.92 3.28 15.57
CA ASN A 120 14.48 4.29 16.51
C ASN A 120 14.10 3.72 17.89
N SER A 121 14.46 2.46 18.17
CA SER A 121 14.16 1.77 19.44
C SER A 121 12.65 1.75 19.75
N LEU A 122 11.83 1.50 18.72
CA LEU A 122 10.38 1.41 18.79
C LEU A 122 9.93 -0.03 18.55
N SER A 123 9.26 -0.62 19.55
CA SER A 123 8.74 -1.99 19.57
C SER A 123 7.26 -2.03 19.16
N GLY A 124 6.83 -3.15 18.61
CA GLY A 124 5.44 -3.43 18.19
C GLY A 124 5.29 -3.78 16.71
N LEU A 125 6.33 -3.57 15.88
CA LEU A 125 6.34 -3.85 14.45
C LEU A 125 7.21 -5.07 14.06
N GLU A 126 7.72 -5.84 15.02
CA GLU A 126 8.59 -6.98 14.77
C GLU A 126 7.92 -8.03 13.88
N PHE A 127 6.60 -8.23 14.06
CA PHE A 127 5.78 -9.15 13.26
C PHE A 127 5.77 -8.79 11.77
N ALA A 128 5.91 -7.50 11.44
CA ALA A 128 5.79 -6.97 10.09
C ALA A 128 7.09 -7.15 9.26
N SER A 129 8.23 -7.42 9.92
CA SER A 129 9.56 -7.44 9.28
C SER A 129 9.70 -8.44 8.13
N GLY A 130 8.98 -9.56 8.19
CA GLY A 130 8.97 -10.60 7.16
C GLY A 130 7.72 -10.62 6.29
N ILE A 131 6.74 -9.75 6.51
CA ILE A 131 5.53 -9.72 5.68
C ILE A 131 5.84 -8.99 4.37
N PRO A 132 5.69 -9.63 3.21
CA PRO A 132 5.83 -8.94 1.92
C PRO A 132 4.64 -8.01 1.70
N GLY A 133 4.89 -6.87 1.07
CA GLY A 133 3.84 -5.91 0.75
C GLY A 133 4.11 -4.52 1.31
N THR A 134 3.21 -3.61 1.00
CA THR A 134 3.26 -2.20 1.42
C THR A 134 2.39 -1.94 2.64
N VAL A 135 2.60 -0.79 3.28
CA VAL A 135 1.75 -0.30 4.38
C VAL A 135 0.30 -0.22 3.93
N GLY A 136 0.01 0.36 2.75
CA GLY A 136 -1.36 0.44 2.22
C GLY A 136 -2.01 -0.94 2.06
N GLY A 137 -1.29 -1.90 1.48
CA GLY A 137 -1.77 -3.29 1.38
C GLY A 137 -1.94 -3.96 2.76
N GLY A 138 -1.03 -3.67 3.69
CA GLY A 138 -1.10 -4.13 5.07
C GLY A 138 -2.32 -3.60 5.83
N LEU A 139 -2.64 -2.32 5.67
CA LEU A 139 -3.84 -1.70 6.23
C LEU A 139 -5.12 -2.28 5.62
N MET A 140 -5.16 -2.44 4.30
CA MET A 140 -6.31 -3.03 3.59
C MET A 140 -6.67 -4.40 4.17
N MET A 141 -5.67 -5.24 4.43
CA MET A 141 -5.82 -6.63 4.86
C MET A 141 -5.69 -6.83 6.37
N ASN A 142 -5.52 -5.77 7.17
CA ASN A 142 -5.08 -5.91 8.56
C ASN A 142 -3.96 -6.96 8.66
N ALA A 143 -2.87 -6.75 7.93
CA ALA A 143 -1.80 -7.73 7.80
C ALA A 143 -1.22 -8.08 9.17
N GLY A 144 -1.02 -9.36 9.41
CA GLY A 144 -0.48 -9.84 10.67
C GLY A 144 0.23 -11.19 10.54
N ALA A 145 1.12 -11.44 11.47
CA ALA A 145 1.88 -12.67 11.61
C ALA A 145 2.36 -12.84 13.06
N TYR A 146 2.50 -14.08 13.51
CA TYR A 146 3.09 -14.41 14.82
C TYR A 146 2.46 -13.69 16.02
N GLY A 147 1.14 -13.45 15.95
CA GLY A 147 0.38 -12.86 17.04
C GLY A 147 0.30 -11.33 17.04
N GLY A 148 1.00 -10.63 16.11
CA GLY A 148 0.85 -9.19 15.90
C GLY A 148 0.11 -8.90 14.59
N GLU A 149 -0.60 -7.80 14.52
CA GLU A 149 -1.30 -7.33 13.33
C GLU A 149 -1.33 -5.79 13.25
N MET A 150 -1.63 -5.24 12.07
CA MET A 150 -1.60 -3.78 11.85
C MET A 150 -2.49 -3.02 12.83
N LYS A 151 -3.66 -3.56 13.18
CA LYS A 151 -4.57 -2.95 14.14
C LYS A 151 -3.94 -2.65 15.50
N ASP A 152 -2.91 -3.41 15.90
CA ASP A 152 -2.30 -3.28 17.23
C ASP A 152 -1.42 -2.02 17.34
N VAL A 153 -1.00 -1.48 16.18
CA VAL A 153 -0.05 -0.35 16.11
C VAL A 153 -0.59 0.86 15.32
N VAL A 154 -1.64 0.71 14.54
CA VAL A 154 -2.23 1.83 13.78
C VAL A 154 -2.94 2.78 14.73
N GLN A 155 -2.63 4.08 14.67
CA GLN A 155 -3.33 5.15 15.37
C GLN A 155 -4.37 5.81 14.49
N SER A 156 -4.00 6.20 13.25
CA SER A 156 -4.91 6.76 12.26
C SER A 156 -4.47 6.41 10.85
N VAL A 157 -5.39 6.50 9.90
CA VAL A 157 -5.18 6.26 8.48
C VAL A 157 -5.78 7.40 7.69
N VAL A 158 -5.00 7.98 6.77
CA VAL A 158 -5.48 8.96 5.81
C VAL A 158 -5.77 8.27 4.48
N LEU A 159 -6.96 8.49 3.95
CA LEU A 159 -7.40 7.97 2.67
C LEU A 159 -8.01 9.07 1.79
N TYR A 160 -7.95 8.86 0.48
CA TYR A 160 -8.75 9.61 -0.49
C TYR A 160 -9.97 8.80 -0.89
N TYR A 161 -11.17 9.37 -0.68
CA TYR A 161 -12.44 8.72 -1.01
C TYR A 161 -12.93 9.21 -2.38
N LEU A 162 -12.87 8.35 -3.38
CA LEU A 162 -13.17 8.63 -4.77
C LEU A 162 -14.60 9.17 -5.01
N PRO A 163 -15.67 8.58 -4.41
CA PRO A 163 -17.02 9.06 -4.64
C PRO A 163 -17.23 10.54 -4.27
N GLU A 164 -16.57 11.01 -3.21
CA GLU A 164 -16.70 12.39 -2.73
C GLU A 164 -15.52 13.29 -3.14
N GLN A 165 -14.45 12.72 -3.68
CA GLN A 165 -13.20 13.43 -4.01
C GLN A 165 -12.61 14.18 -2.81
N ARG A 166 -12.60 13.53 -1.65
CA ARG A 166 -12.15 14.12 -0.38
C ARG A 166 -11.16 13.23 0.35
N LEU A 167 -10.33 13.88 1.16
CA LEU A 167 -9.49 13.23 2.13
C LEU A 167 -10.29 12.97 3.41
N TYR A 168 -10.08 11.79 3.99
CA TYR A 168 -10.58 11.42 5.31
C TYR A 168 -9.41 10.92 6.14
N GLU A 169 -9.43 11.26 7.41
CA GLU A 169 -8.61 10.64 8.44
C GLU A 169 -9.53 9.82 9.35
N LEU A 170 -9.22 8.55 9.48
CA LEU A 170 -9.94 7.59 10.33
C LEU A 170 -9.02 7.15 11.45
N ASP A 171 -9.52 7.13 12.68
CA ASP A 171 -8.84 6.52 13.80
C ASP A 171 -8.87 4.97 13.72
N ASN A 172 -8.18 4.31 14.64
CA ASN A 172 -8.09 2.85 14.67
C ASN A 172 -9.48 2.17 14.76
N GLU A 173 -10.37 2.68 15.61
CA GLU A 173 -11.71 2.12 15.81
C GLU A 173 -12.56 2.24 14.54
N GLN A 174 -12.51 3.41 13.90
CA GLN A 174 -13.21 3.67 12.65
C GLN A 174 -12.71 2.80 11.50
N CYS A 175 -11.44 2.36 11.51
CA CYS A 175 -10.89 1.44 10.51
C CYS A 175 -11.52 0.03 10.57
N ARG A 176 -12.19 -0.34 11.66
CA ARG A 176 -12.94 -1.59 11.84
C ARG A 176 -12.13 -2.83 11.45
N PHE A 177 -10.87 -2.86 11.91
CA PHE A 177 -9.97 -3.98 11.64
C PHE A 177 -10.47 -5.30 12.25
N GLY A 178 -10.40 -6.36 11.47
CA GLY A 178 -10.70 -7.74 11.87
C GLY A 178 -9.70 -8.71 11.25
N TYR A 179 -9.91 -10.02 11.46
CA TYR A 179 -9.04 -11.04 10.86
C TYR A 179 -9.09 -10.94 9.33
N ARG A 180 -7.97 -10.54 8.72
CA ARG A 180 -7.82 -10.31 7.27
C ARG A 180 -8.87 -9.36 6.69
N LYS A 181 -9.35 -8.40 7.51
CA LYS A 181 -10.44 -7.51 7.15
C LYS A 181 -10.20 -6.10 7.68
N SER A 182 -10.72 -5.10 6.94
CA SER A 182 -10.80 -3.71 7.35
C SER A 182 -12.02 -3.03 6.72
N LEU A 183 -12.41 -1.86 7.22
CA LEU A 183 -13.43 -1.01 6.60
C LEU A 183 -13.11 -0.72 5.12
N PHE A 184 -11.84 -0.57 4.79
CA PHE A 184 -11.39 -0.18 3.45
C PHE A 184 -11.78 -1.17 2.35
N GLN A 185 -11.92 -2.46 2.68
CA GLN A 185 -12.43 -3.48 1.75
C GLN A 185 -13.93 -3.34 1.49
N GLU A 186 -14.68 -2.88 2.49
CA GLU A 186 -16.14 -2.71 2.41
C GLU A 186 -16.53 -1.39 1.76
N MET A 187 -15.72 -0.35 1.99
CA MET A 187 -16.03 1.04 1.57
C MET A 187 -16.13 1.21 0.05
N GLY A 188 -15.36 0.43 -0.72
CA GLY A 188 -15.23 0.64 -2.16
C GLY A 188 -14.73 2.04 -2.54
N GLY A 189 -13.90 2.15 -3.56
CA GLY A 189 -13.46 3.46 -4.05
C GLY A 189 -12.63 4.30 -3.05
N CYS A 190 -11.91 3.68 -2.14
CA CYS A 190 -10.94 4.36 -1.28
C CYS A 190 -9.50 4.08 -1.71
N VAL A 191 -8.63 5.08 -1.60
CA VAL A 191 -7.19 4.95 -1.83
C VAL A 191 -6.47 5.33 -0.55
N LEU A 192 -5.79 4.36 0.07
CA LEU A 192 -5.00 4.60 1.28
C LEU A 192 -3.74 5.39 0.93
N LEU A 193 -3.46 6.46 1.65
CA LEU A 193 -2.36 7.38 1.36
C LEU A 193 -1.25 7.29 2.40
N SER A 194 -1.60 7.29 3.68
CA SER A 194 -0.65 7.26 4.79
C SER A 194 -1.31 6.75 6.07
N ALA A 195 -0.49 6.45 7.05
CA ALA A 195 -0.92 6.13 8.41
C ALA A 195 0.00 6.79 9.43
N VAL A 196 -0.53 6.96 10.64
CA VAL A 196 0.25 7.20 11.85
C VAL A 196 0.30 5.88 12.63
N ILE A 197 1.53 5.45 12.94
CA ILE A 197 1.80 4.20 13.64
C ILE A 197 2.34 4.53 15.01
N ARG A 198 1.70 4.00 16.05
CA ARG A 198 2.13 4.12 17.45
C ARG A 198 2.84 2.85 17.89
N CYS A 199 4.06 3.03 18.36
CA CYS A 199 4.91 1.98 18.90
C CYS A 199 5.33 2.32 20.34
N ALA A 200 5.62 1.29 21.11
CA ALA A 200 6.20 1.47 22.45
C ALA A 200 7.71 1.68 22.33
N LYS A 201 8.31 2.42 23.29
CA LYS A 201 9.77 2.45 23.44
C LYS A 201 10.27 1.07 23.85
N GLY A 202 11.37 0.61 23.28
CA GLY A 202 11.97 -0.68 23.54
C GLY A 202 13.49 -0.65 23.42
N ASP A 203 14.13 -1.79 23.67
CA ASP A 203 15.56 -1.98 23.40
C ASP A 203 15.78 -2.38 21.93
N GLY A 204 16.58 -1.59 21.22
CA GLY A 204 16.85 -1.83 19.80
C GLY A 204 17.52 -3.17 19.49
N ALA A 205 18.31 -3.74 20.43
CA ALA A 205 18.96 -5.03 20.27
C ALA A 205 17.95 -6.18 20.47
N GLU A 206 17.05 -6.06 21.45
CA GLU A 206 15.97 -7.03 21.68
C GLU A 206 14.97 -7.05 20.53
N ILE A 207 14.57 -5.87 20.01
CA ILE A 207 13.71 -5.73 18.83
C ILE A 207 14.36 -6.42 17.63
N ALA A 208 15.65 -6.14 17.36
CA ALA A 208 16.38 -6.77 16.27
C ALA A 208 16.50 -8.29 16.43
N ALA A 209 16.71 -8.78 17.66
CA ALA A 209 16.74 -10.22 17.96
C ALA A 209 15.39 -10.87 17.66
N LYS A 210 14.29 -10.23 18.08
CA LYS A 210 12.93 -10.70 17.80
C LYS A 210 12.61 -10.73 16.30
N MET A 211 12.97 -9.69 15.56
CA MET A 211 12.79 -9.66 14.10
C MET A 211 13.56 -10.80 13.42
N ARG A 212 14.80 -11.09 13.85
CA ARG A 212 15.57 -12.23 13.31
C ARG A 212 14.89 -13.56 13.60
N GLU A 213 14.47 -13.80 14.85
CA GLU A 213 13.74 -15.00 15.25
C GLU A 213 12.50 -15.22 14.36
N LEU A 214 11.67 -14.17 14.16
CA LEU A 214 10.45 -14.29 13.37
C LEU A 214 10.73 -14.55 11.88
N ASN A 215 11.78 -13.94 11.34
CA ASN A 215 12.20 -14.15 9.95
C ASN A 215 12.80 -15.56 9.73
N GLU A 216 13.53 -16.12 10.70
CA GLU A 216 14.00 -17.51 10.67
C GLU A 216 12.82 -18.49 10.70
N ARG A 217 11.89 -18.32 11.64
CA ARG A 217 10.65 -19.12 11.71
C ARG A 217 9.85 -19.08 10.40
N ARG A 218 9.90 -17.97 9.67
CA ARG A 218 9.24 -17.83 8.38
C ARG A 218 9.96 -18.64 7.30
N ARG A 219 11.28 -18.53 7.21
CA ARG A 219 12.10 -19.31 6.25
C ARG A 219 11.93 -20.81 6.44
N ASP A 220 11.86 -21.27 7.69
CA ASP A 220 11.69 -22.69 8.00
C ASP A 220 10.31 -23.24 7.57
N LYS A 221 9.29 -22.37 7.47
CA LYS A 221 7.90 -22.78 7.18
C LYS A 221 7.42 -22.46 5.77
N GLN A 222 8.12 -21.61 5.04
CA GLN A 222 7.68 -21.12 3.74
C GLN A 222 8.82 -21.30 2.71
N PRO A 223 8.53 -21.80 1.50
CA PRO A 223 9.51 -21.93 0.42
C PRO A 223 9.75 -20.54 -0.21
N LEU A 224 10.58 -19.72 0.45
CA LEU A 224 10.83 -18.33 0.01
C LEU A 224 11.66 -18.23 -1.28
N ASP A 225 12.21 -19.34 -1.75
CA ASP A 225 13.00 -19.45 -2.99
C ASP A 225 12.12 -19.64 -4.23
N LEU A 226 10.81 -19.85 -4.04
CA LEU A 226 9.83 -19.99 -5.11
C LEU A 226 9.02 -18.70 -5.26
N PRO A 227 8.57 -18.39 -6.51
CA PRO A 227 7.69 -17.23 -6.75
C PRO A 227 6.35 -17.36 -6.06
#